data_e60dbe63e74f146725d3d1b5d09249ca
#
_entry.id   e60dbe63e74f146725d3d1b5d09249ca
#
_cell.length_a   1.000
_cell.length_b   1.000
_cell.length_c   1.000
_cell.angle_alpha   90.00
_cell.angle_beta   90.00
_cell.angle_gamma   90.00
#
_symmetry.space_group_name_H-M   'P 1'
#
loop_
_entity.id
_entity.type
_entity.pdbx_description
1 polymer ?
#
loop_
_entity_poly.entity_id
_entity_poly.type
_entity_poly.pdbx_seq_one_letter_code
_entity_poly.pdbx_strand_id
1 'polypeptide(L)'
;MKNRVNSLWTLFQERRLSRRTFMKSCVALTAILGLPPTMLDTVVKAAETTELPTVIWLHGHECTGCSESFIRSSSPFTSDVILNMISLEYDDTLSAASGEPLEEHLKKIMAEKNGKYILAVEGGVPLDENGIYCTVGGRTFKESLVEAAKGAAAIIEYGSCASWGGIQAAKPNPTNTVSVSSVVSGKPIIKVPGCPPIPEVMTGVVMHYALFGQIPPLDSQGRPKQFYGNRIHDTCYRRAFFDSGLFVE
;
A
#
# COMPACT_ATOMS: atom_id res chain seq x y z
N MET A 1 10.83 16.26 28.18
CA MET A 1 9.75 15.34 27.78
C MET A 1 10.42 14.20 27.01
N LYS A 2 10.36 12.95 27.52
CA LYS A 2 10.91 11.78 26.82
C LYS A 2 10.13 11.59 25.51
N ASN A 3 10.83 11.55 24.38
CA ASN A 3 10.26 11.12 23.12
C ASN A 3 9.63 9.73 23.33
N ARG A 4 8.32 9.66 23.49
CA ARG A 4 7.61 8.38 23.44
C ARG A 4 7.65 7.92 21.98
N VAL A 5 8.28 6.80 21.76
CA VAL A 5 8.22 6.12 20.47
C VAL A 5 6.75 5.72 20.27
N ASN A 6 6.10 6.25 19.24
CA ASN A 6 4.74 5.85 18.85
C ASN A 6 4.79 4.48 18.17
N SER A 7 5.07 3.44 18.96
CA SER A 7 5.05 2.06 18.47
C SER A 7 3.62 1.51 18.51
N LEU A 8 3.40 0.44 17.75
CA LEU A 8 2.14 -0.31 17.77
C LEU A 8 1.73 -0.66 19.21
N TRP A 9 2.68 -1.13 20.02
CA TRP A 9 2.45 -1.46 21.44
C TRP A 9 2.02 -0.24 22.28
N THR A 10 2.66 0.91 22.07
CA THR A 10 2.31 2.14 22.79
C THR A 10 0.87 2.57 22.51
N LEU A 11 0.45 2.50 21.26
CA LEU A 11 -0.94 2.79 20.88
C LEU A 11 -1.95 1.80 21.48
N PHE A 12 -1.63 0.52 21.48
CA PHE A 12 -2.49 -0.49 22.12
C PHE A 12 -2.67 -0.20 23.61
N GLN A 13 -1.60 0.26 24.31
CA GLN A 13 -1.68 0.67 25.71
C GLN A 13 -2.53 1.93 25.91
N GLU A 14 -2.35 2.96 25.08
CA GLU A 14 -3.10 4.22 25.17
C GLU A 14 -4.60 4.00 24.91
N ARG A 15 -4.95 3.09 24.02
CA ARG A 15 -6.33 2.70 23.71
C ARG A 15 -6.89 1.66 24.67
N ARG A 16 -6.17 1.28 25.72
CA ARG A 16 -6.55 0.25 26.70
C ARG A 16 -6.87 -1.12 26.08
N LEU A 17 -6.27 -1.43 24.93
CA LEU A 17 -6.40 -2.74 24.30
C LEU A 17 -5.57 -3.77 25.07
N SER A 18 -6.09 -5.01 25.13
CA SER A 18 -5.45 -6.07 25.90
C SER A 18 -4.20 -6.60 25.20
N ARG A 19 -3.23 -7.14 25.98
CA ARG A 19 -2.10 -7.90 25.43
C ARG A 19 -2.53 -9.02 24.50
N ARG A 20 -3.67 -9.65 24.80
CA ARG A 20 -4.24 -10.71 23.98
C ARG A 20 -4.63 -10.19 22.59
N THR A 21 -5.20 -8.99 22.50
CA THR A 21 -5.54 -8.35 21.23
C THR A 21 -4.27 -8.02 20.45
N PHE A 22 -3.26 -7.45 21.10
CA PHE A 22 -1.96 -7.18 20.47
C PHE A 22 -1.32 -8.46 19.89
N MET A 23 -1.27 -9.54 20.67
CA MET A 23 -0.72 -10.83 20.21
C MET A 23 -1.52 -11.41 19.04
N LYS A 24 -2.85 -11.29 19.04
CA LYS A 24 -3.68 -11.71 17.90
C LYS A 24 -3.33 -10.93 16.63
N SER A 25 -3.13 -9.62 16.74
CA SER A 25 -2.70 -8.77 15.61
C SER A 25 -1.32 -9.19 15.09
N CYS A 26 -0.37 -9.47 15.97
CA CYS A 26 0.95 -9.98 15.57
C CYS A 26 0.89 -11.34 14.88
N VAL A 27 0.04 -12.26 15.36
CA VAL A 27 -0.20 -13.56 14.69
C VAL A 27 -0.82 -13.35 13.31
N ALA A 28 -1.83 -12.50 13.19
CA ALA A 28 -2.45 -12.16 11.91
C ALA A 28 -1.42 -11.56 10.93
N LEU A 29 -0.60 -10.60 11.40
CA LEU A 29 0.48 -10.02 10.61
C LEU A 29 1.50 -11.07 10.17
N THR A 30 1.93 -11.99 11.06
CA THR A 30 2.86 -13.07 10.72
C THR A 30 2.29 -13.93 9.59
N ALA A 31 1.00 -14.27 9.66
CA ALA A 31 0.32 -15.06 8.64
C ALA A 31 0.20 -14.30 7.30
N ILE A 32 -0.23 -13.03 7.33
CA ILE A 32 -0.35 -12.18 6.12
C ILE A 32 1.02 -11.98 5.46
N LEU A 33 2.06 -11.78 6.27
CA LEU A 33 3.43 -11.66 5.77
C LEU A 33 3.99 -13.00 5.26
N GLY A 34 3.22 -14.10 5.32
CA GLY A 34 3.66 -15.43 4.91
C GLY A 34 4.89 -15.93 5.66
N LEU A 35 5.11 -15.42 6.85
CA LEU A 35 6.26 -15.78 7.68
C LEU A 35 5.96 -17.06 8.43
N PRO A 36 6.96 -17.92 8.64
CA PRO A 36 6.78 -19.12 9.45
C PRO A 36 6.42 -18.72 10.90
N PRO A 37 5.64 -19.54 11.63
CA PRO A 37 5.25 -19.25 13.01
C PRO A 37 6.43 -18.97 13.95
N THR A 38 7.61 -19.52 13.63
CA THR A 38 8.86 -19.29 14.38
C THR A 38 9.33 -17.82 14.34
N MET A 39 8.85 -17.01 13.40
CA MET A 39 9.17 -15.59 13.32
C MET A 39 8.20 -14.69 14.08
N LEU A 40 7.19 -15.23 14.76
CA LEU A 40 6.24 -14.44 15.54
C LEU A 40 6.94 -13.52 16.54
N ASP A 41 7.95 -14.01 17.25
CA ASP A 41 8.71 -13.19 18.20
C ASP A 41 9.41 -12.01 17.54
N THR A 42 9.87 -12.18 16.30
CA THR A 42 10.49 -11.10 15.51
C THR A 42 9.44 -10.03 15.15
N VAL A 43 8.26 -10.47 14.72
CA VAL A 43 7.13 -9.56 14.42
C VAL A 43 6.67 -8.82 15.68
N VAL A 44 6.56 -9.51 16.81
CA VAL A 44 6.21 -8.89 18.11
C VAL A 44 7.22 -7.82 18.50
N LYS A 45 8.53 -8.14 18.45
CA LYS A 45 9.59 -7.16 18.78
C LYS A 45 9.55 -5.94 17.84
N ALA A 46 9.39 -6.18 16.54
CA ALA A 46 9.27 -5.09 15.58
C ALA A 46 8.05 -4.20 15.90
N ALA A 47 6.89 -4.80 16.16
CA ALA A 47 5.67 -4.08 16.52
C ALA A 47 5.77 -3.32 17.87
N GLU A 48 6.62 -3.77 18.78
CA GLU A 48 6.86 -3.08 20.06
C GLU A 48 7.80 -1.89 19.93
N THR A 49 8.75 -1.92 19.01
CA THR A 49 9.88 -0.97 18.95
C THR A 49 9.85 -0.01 17.77
N THR A 50 9.18 -0.40 16.67
CA THR A 50 9.17 0.42 15.46
C THR A 50 8.13 1.53 15.56
N GLU A 51 8.51 2.75 15.19
CA GLU A 51 7.55 3.85 15.01
C GLU A 51 6.54 3.48 13.92
N LEU A 52 5.31 3.97 14.07
CA LEU A 52 4.31 3.81 13.04
C LEU A 52 4.79 4.43 11.73
N PRO A 53 4.70 3.69 10.63
CA PRO A 53 5.05 4.24 9.34
C PRO A 53 4.09 5.35 8.97
N THR A 54 4.64 6.49 8.60
CA THR A 54 3.88 7.57 7.97
C THR A 54 3.52 7.14 6.55
N VAL A 55 2.26 7.17 6.22
CA VAL A 55 1.73 6.84 4.89
C VAL A 55 1.05 8.07 4.30
N ILE A 56 1.45 8.43 3.09
CA ILE A 56 0.79 9.40 2.23
C ILE A 56 0.17 8.59 1.10
N TRP A 57 -1.15 8.69 0.93
CA TRP A 57 -1.87 7.98 -0.12
C TRP A 57 -2.38 8.97 -1.16
N LEU A 58 -1.88 8.85 -2.38
CA LEU A 58 -2.28 9.71 -3.49
C LEU A 58 -3.20 8.98 -4.46
N HIS A 59 -4.23 9.65 -4.89
CA HIS A 59 -5.22 9.20 -5.86
C HIS A 59 -4.98 9.86 -7.21
N GLY A 60 -4.74 9.04 -8.24
CA GLY A 60 -4.52 9.47 -9.60
C GLY A 60 -5.73 9.21 -10.49
N HIS A 61 -5.48 8.86 -11.75
CA HIS A 61 -6.53 8.50 -12.69
C HIS A 61 -7.03 7.09 -12.40
N GLU A 62 -8.15 6.97 -11.66
CA GLU A 62 -8.60 5.73 -11.04
C GLU A 62 -10.11 5.70 -10.78
N CYS A 63 -10.61 4.69 -10.05
CA CYS A 63 -12.03 4.49 -9.71
C CYS A 63 -12.27 4.33 -8.20
N THR A 64 -11.28 4.61 -7.35
CA THR A 64 -11.28 4.42 -5.88
C THR A 64 -11.43 2.94 -5.45
N GLY A 65 -11.33 2.01 -6.40
CA GLY A 65 -11.54 0.58 -6.13
C GLY A 65 -10.49 -0.05 -5.24
N CYS A 66 -9.23 0.44 -5.25
CA CYS A 66 -8.20 -0.09 -4.37
C CYS A 66 -8.38 0.40 -2.93
N SER A 67 -8.74 1.66 -2.71
CA SER A 67 -9.13 2.19 -1.41
C SER A 67 -10.35 1.45 -0.86
N GLU A 68 -11.38 1.22 -1.69
CA GLU A 68 -12.56 0.44 -1.32
C GLU A 68 -12.19 -1.01 -0.94
N SER A 69 -11.27 -1.63 -1.68
CA SER A 69 -10.75 -2.94 -1.32
C SER A 69 -9.99 -2.89 0.00
N PHE A 70 -9.10 -1.93 0.19
CA PHE A 70 -8.32 -1.79 1.40
C PHE A 70 -9.20 -1.66 2.64
N ILE A 71 -10.25 -0.83 2.60
CA ILE A 71 -11.16 -0.67 3.74
C ILE A 71 -12.02 -1.91 4.03
N ARG A 72 -12.05 -2.90 3.15
CA ARG A 72 -12.73 -4.18 3.35
C ARG A 72 -11.87 -5.27 3.98
N SER A 73 -10.61 -4.97 4.34
CA SER A 73 -9.77 -5.93 5.04
C SER A 73 -10.44 -6.43 6.31
N SER A 74 -10.47 -7.75 6.48
CA SER A 74 -11.10 -8.40 7.62
C SER A 74 -10.12 -9.02 8.60
N SER A 75 -8.86 -9.17 8.20
CA SER A 75 -7.82 -9.78 9.04
C SER A 75 -6.42 -9.24 8.68
N PRO A 76 -5.92 -8.18 9.37
CA PRO A 76 -6.61 -7.36 10.38
C PRO A 76 -7.73 -6.51 9.79
N PHE A 77 -8.67 -6.06 10.62
CA PHE A 77 -9.65 -5.08 10.17
C PHE A 77 -8.97 -3.78 9.77
N THR A 78 -9.48 -3.11 8.75
CA THR A 78 -8.93 -1.83 8.28
C THR A 78 -8.86 -0.78 9.37
N SER A 79 -9.86 -0.74 10.25
CA SER A 79 -9.83 0.13 11.43
C SER A 79 -8.61 -0.12 12.31
N ASP A 80 -8.18 -1.38 12.46
CA ASP A 80 -6.98 -1.72 13.21
C ASP A 80 -5.72 -1.26 12.47
N VAL A 81 -5.72 -1.37 11.14
CA VAL A 81 -4.59 -0.93 10.31
C VAL A 81 -4.44 0.58 10.37
N ILE A 82 -5.48 1.33 9.97
CA ILE A 82 -5.43 2.79 9.86
C ILE A 82 -5.23 3.46 11.23
N LEU A 83 -5.91 2.93 12.25
CA LEU A 83 -5.89 3.57 13.56
C LEU A 83 -4.74 3.12 14.45
N ASN A 84 -4.14 1.95 14.20
CA ASN A 84 -3.20 1.35 15.13
C ASN A 84 -1.87 0.88 14.51
N MET A 85 -1.81 0.69 13.17
CA MET A 85 -0.66 0.04 12.54
C MET A 85 0.11 0.95 11.60
N ILE A 86 -0.53 2.00 11.08
CA ILE A 86 0.07 3.03 10.24
C ILE A 86 -0.34 4.41 10.74
N SER A 87 0.39 5.45 10.33
CA SER A 87 -0.03 6.85 10.45
C SER A 87 -0.43 7.32 9.07
N LEU A 88 -1.71 7.16 8.71
CA LEU A 88 -2.25 7.65 7.44
C LEU A 88 -2.42 9.17 7.55
N GLU A 89 -1.46 9.91 7.02
CA GLU A 89 -1.39 11.37 7.17
C GLU A 89 -2.09 12.13 6.05
N TYR A 90 -2.19 11.52 4.88
CA TYR A 90 -2.89 12.09 3.75
C TYR A 90 -3.61 11.01 2.96
N ASP A 91 -4.87 11.25 2.70
CA ASP A 91 -5.72 10.48 1.81
C ASP A 91 -6.94 11.37 1.50
N ASP A 92 -7.12 11.80 0.27
CA ASP A 92 -8.18 12.76 -0.10
C ASP A 92 -9.59 12.15 -0.07
N THR A 93 -9.71 10.82 0.01
CA THR A 93 -11.00 10.13 0.12
C THR A 93 -11.38 9.77 1.56
N LEU A 94 -10.41 9.49 2.44
CA LEU A 94 -10.64 9.04 3.81
C LEU A 94 -10.37 10.09 4.88
N SER A 95 -9.63 11.15 4.55
CA SER A 95 -9.32 12.22 5.49
C SER A 95 -10.56 13.02 5.88
N ALA A 96 -10.64 13.42 7.16
CA ALA A 96 -11.71 14.29 7.64
C ALA A 96 -11.59 15.74 7.11
N ALA A 97 -10.36 16.19 6.84
CA ALA A 97 -10.10 17.47 6.19
C ALA A 97 -10.22 17.33 4.67
N SER A 98 -10.52 18.42 3.99
CA SER A 98 -10.58 18.48 2.52
C SER A 98 -10.12 19.84 2.02
N GLY A 99 -9.77 19.91 0.72
CA GLY A 99 -9.36 21.16 0.07
C GLY A 99 -8.04 21.69 0.60
N GLU A 100 -7.92 23.02 0.65
CA GLU A 100 -6.67 23.72 1.00
C GLU A 100 -6.05 23.29 2.34
N PRO A 101 -6.79 23.10 3.44
CA PRO A 101 -6.21 22.61 4.69
C PRO A 101 -5.57 21.24 4.58
N LEU A 102 -6.11 20.35 3.76
CA LEU A 102 -5.54 19.02 3.53
C LEU A 102 -4.25 19.10 2.71
N GLU A 103 -4.23 19.95 1.69
CA GLU A 103 -3.04 20.18 0.86
C GLU A 103 -1.89 20.84 1.65
N GLU A 104 -2.21 21.79 2.55
CA GLU A 104 -1.23 22.36 3.47
C GLU A 104 -0.66 21.31 4.41
N HIS A 105 -1.51 20.42 4.93
CA HIS A 105 -1.06 19.29 5.76
C HIS A 105 -0.13 18.36 4.99
N LEU A 106 -0.47 18.02 3.73
CA LEU A 106 0.40 17.22 2.86
C LEU A 106 1.80 17.83 2.73
N LYS A 107 1.89 19.13 2.41
CA LYS A 107 3.17 19.84 2.29
C LYS A 107 3.97 19.81 3.59
N LYS A 108 3.29 20.01 4.71
CA LYS A 108 3.89 19.94 6.04
C LYS A 108 4.47 18.56 6.32
N ILE A 109 3.70 17.50 6.13
CA ILE A 109 4.13 16.13 6.37
C ILE A 109 5.28 15.72 5.44
N MET A 110 5.22 16.07 4.16
CA MET A 110 6.33 15.83 3.24
C MET A 110 7.64 16.49 3.70
N ALA A 111 7.58 17.68 4.27
CA ALA A 111 8.75 18.37 4.81
C ALA A 111 9.25 17.73 6.11
N GLU A 112 8.35 17.49 7.08
CA GLU A 112 8.70 16.94 8.41
C GLU A 112 9.19 15.49 8.35
N LYS A 113 8.63 14.69 7.45
CA LYS A 113 8.92 13.25 7.29
C LYS A 113 9.75 12.92 6.05
N ASN A 114 10.45 13.90 5.50
CA ASN A 114 11.29 13.71 4.31
C ASN A 114 12.25 12.51 4.46
N GLY A 115 12.21 11.58 3.50
CA GLY A 115 12.98 10.34 3.51
C GLY A 115 12.43 9.23 4.42
N LYS A 116 11.27 9.43 5.09
CA LYS A 116 10.76 8.49 6.10
C LYS A 116 9.32 8.01 5.84
N TYR A 117 8.58 8.64 4.94
CA TYR A 117 7.22 8.22 4.65
C TYR A 117 7.15 7.22 3.49
N ILE A 118 6.14 6.39 3.54
CA ILE A 118 5.74 5.50 2.45
C ILE A 118 4.75 6.28 1.58
N LEU A 119 5.01 6.31 0.28
CA LEU A 119 4.07 6.85 -0.69
C LEU A 119 3.23 5.72 -1.29
N ALA A 120 1.98 5.61 -0.88
CA ALA A 120 1.00 4.75 -1.51
C ALA A 120 0.36 5.50 -2.68
N VAL A 121 0.24 4.87 -3.82
CA VAL A 121 -0.31 5.49 -5.02
C VAL A 121 -1.37 4.56 -5.63
N GLU A 122 -2.57 5.08 -5.78
CA GLU A 122 -3.67 4.47 -6.52
C GLU A 122 -3.92 5.25 -7.81
N GLY A 123 -4.12 4.54 -8.94
CA GLY A 123 -4.40 5.18 -10.21
C GLY A 123 -3.22 5.33 -11.16
N GLY A 124 -3.50 5.49 -12.44
CA GLY A 124 -2.54 5.78 -13.49
C GLY A 124 -2.21 7.27 -13.58
N VAL A 125 -1.20 7.60 -14.35
CA VAL A 125 -0.72 8.99 -14.53
C VAL A 125 -1.03 9.44 -15.95
N PRO A 126 -2.03 10.30 -16.19
CA PRO A 126 -2.26 10.89 -17.50
C PRO A 126 -1.14 11.87 -17.84
N LEU A 127 -0.66 11.85 -19.07
CA LEU A 127 0.45 12.70 -19.52
C LEU A 127 0.02 13.80 -20.50
N ASP A 128 -1.04 13.56 -21.27
CA ASP A 128 -1.51 14.53 -22.24
C ASP A 128 -1.97 15.82 -21.58
N GLU A 129 -1.83 16.94 -22.29
CA GLU A 129 -2.16 18.28 -21.80
C GLU A 129 -1.51 18.58 -20.44
N ASN A 130 -0.26 18.13 -20.24
CA ASN A 130 0.48 18.24 -18.97
C ASN A 130 -0.21 17.54 -17.76
N GLY A 131 -1.09 16.59 -18.01
CA GLY A 131 -1.75 15.78 -16.97
C GLY A 131 -3.05 16.38 -16.44
N ILE A 132 -3.65 17.37 -17.14
CA ILE A 132 -4.87 18.05 -16.72
C ILE A 132 -6.07 17.12 -16.53
N TYR A 133 -6.04 15.92 -17.14
CA TYR A 133 -7.12 14.93 -17.05
C TYR A 133 -7.25 14.29 -15.67
N CYS A 134 -6.32 14.56 -14.74
CA CYS A 134 -6.45 14.19 -13.34
C CYS A 134 -5.86 15.32 -12.48
N THR A 135 -6.73 16.03 -11.77
CA THR A 135 -6.36 17.14 -10.90
C THR A 135 -6.90 16.91 -9.48
N VAL A 136 -6.07 17.10 -8.49
CA VAL A 136 -6.40 17.01 -7.07
C VAL A 136 -5.83 18.22 -6.35
N GLY A 137 -6.62 18.85 -5.48
CA GLY A 137 -6.17 20.02 -4.74
C GLY A 137 -5.74 21.22 -5.62
N GLY A 138 -6.31 21.36 -6.83
CA GLY A 138 -5.96 22.41 -7.79
C GLY A 138 -4.65 22.20 -8.56
N ARG A 139 -4.03 21.04 -8.43
CA ARG A 139 -2.79 20.65 -9.12
C ARG A 139 -3.01 19.40 -9.95
N THR A 140 -2.17 19.18 -10.97
CA THR A 140 -2.21 17.90 -11.68
C THR A 140 -1.67 16.80 -10.77
N PHE A 141 -2.27 15.61 -10.87
CA PHE A 141 -1.80 14.44 -10.15
C PHE A 141 -0.31 14.15 -10.43
N LYS A 142 0.12 14.31 -11.67
CA LYS A 142 1.51 14.17 -12.08
C LYS A 142 2.46 15.07 -11.27
N GLU A 143 2.12 16.34 -11.08
CA GLU A 143 2.94 17.27 -10.30
C GLU A 143 3.02 16.85 -8.84
N SER A 144 1.88 16.51 -8.23
CA SER A 144 1.80 16.05 -6.83
C SER A 144 2.57 14.76 -6.62
N LEU A 145 2.46 13.81 -7.55
CA LEU A 145 3.19 12.55 -7.53
C LEU A 145 4.70 12.76 -7.59
N VAL A 146 5.18 13.56 -8.55
CA VAL A 146 6.63 13.82 -8.71
C VAL A 146 7.20 14.54 -7.49
N GLU A 147 6.45 15.47 -6.90
CA GLU A 147 6.87 16.15 -5.69
C GLU A 147 6.94 15.19 -4.50
N ALA A 148 5.87 14.44 -4.23
CA ALA A 148 5.82 13.50 -3.12
C ALA A 148 6.85 12.36 -3.25
N ALA A 149 7.11 11.89 -4.46
CA ALA A 149 8.08 10.83 -4.69
C ALA A 149 9.52 11.23 -4.29
N LYS A 150 9.89 12.52 -4.37
CA LYS A 150 11.24 12.98 -4.01
C LYS A 150 11.60 12.66 -2.55
N GLY A 151 10.66 12.84 -1.64
CA GLY A 151 10.84 12.61 -0.21
C GLY A 151 10.41 11.22 0.27
N ALA A 152 9.86 10.38 -0.58
CA ALA A 152 9.42 9.05 -0.18
C ALA A 152 10.60 8.11 0.13
N ALA A 153 10.46 7.29 1.16
CA ALA A 153 11.39 6.20 1.48
C ALA A 153 11.16 5.00 0.56
N ALA A 154 9.90 4.71 0.25
CA ALA A 154 9.48 3.70 -0.72
C ALA A 154 8.14 4.11 -1.34
N ILE A 155 7.85 3.60 -2.53
CA ILE A 155 6.59 3.83 -3.25
C ILE A 155 5.89 2.49 -3.41
N ILE A 156 4.59 2.45 -3.10
CA ILE A 156 3.74 1.29 -3.30
C ILE A 156 2.70 1.64 -4.36
N GLU A 157 2.71 0.94 -5.49
CA GLU A 157 1.73 1.08 -6.57
C GLU A 157 0.57 0.13 -6.31
N TYR A 158 -0.50 0.64 -5.70
CA TYR A 158 -1.71 -0.14 -5.48
C TYR A 158 -2.60 -0.17 -6.72
N GLY A 159 -2.93 -1.38 -7.13
CA GLY A 159 -3.81 -1.65 -8.26
C GLY A 159 -3.11 -1.70 -9.61
N SER A 160 -3.83 -2.25 -10.58
CA SER A 160 -3.36 -2.36 -11.97
C SER A 160 -3.21 -0.99 -12.63
N CYS A 161 -3.97 0.02 -12.20
CA CYS A 161 -3.87 1.37 -12.74
C CYS A 161 -2.50 1.99 -12.39
N ALA A 162 -2.09 1.99 -11.13
CA ALA A 162 -0.79 2.49 -10.72
C ALA A 162 0.36 1.65 -11.30
N SER A 163 0.22 0.31 -11.27
CA SER A 163 1.29 -0.61 -11.69
C SER A 163 1.50 -0.66 -13.21
N TRP A 164 0.43 -0.50 -14.01
CA TRP A 164 0.47 -0.76 -15.47
C TRP A 164 -0.30 0.27 -16.30
N GLY A 165 -0.92 1.29 -15.68
CA GLY A 165 -1.79 2.26 -16.35
C GLY A 165 -3.28 1.87 -16.34
N GLY A 166 -3.61 0.60 -16.11
CA GLY A 166 -4.98 0.11 -15.99
C GLY A 166 -5.81 0.18 -17.27
N ILE A 167 -7.14 0.21 -17.10
CA ILE A 167 -8.09 0.30 -18.22
C ILE A 167 -7.94 1.62 -18.98
N GLN A 168 -7.54 2.69 -18.30
CA GLN A 168 -7.36 4.02 -18.90
C GLN A 168 -6.23 4.02 -19.95
N ALA A 169 -5.20 3.16 -19.74
CA ALA A 169 -4.10 2.99 -20.69
C ALA A 169 -4.43 2.06 -21.86
N ALA A 170 -5.59 1.40 -21.86
CA ALA A 170 -6.03 0.59 -22.98
C ALA A 170 -6.29 1.47 -24.22
N LYS A 171 -5.98 0.93 -25.40
CA LYS A 171 -6.20 1.68 -26.66
C LYS A 171 -7.69 2.08 -26.81
N PRO A 172 -7.95 3.33 -27.21
CA PRO A 172 -7.05 4.33 -27.82
C PRO A 172 -6.20 5.16 -26.83
N ASN A 173 -6.35 5.01 -25.51
CA ASN A 173 -5.63 5.76 -24.45
C ASN A 173 -5.64 7.29 -24.72
N PRO A 174 -6.80 7.94 -24.71
CA PRO A 174 -6.93 9.34 -25.13
C PRO A 174 -6.26 10.34 -24.18
N THR A 175 -5.87 9.91 -22.98
CA THR A 175 -5.21 10.74 -21.97
C THR A 175 -3.72 10.42 -21.86
N ASN A 176 -3.22 9.49 -22.68
CA ASN A 176 -1.86 8.98 -22.59
C ASN A 176 -1.49 8.56 -21.15
N THR A 177 -2.40 7.82 -20.52
CA THR A 177 -2.19 7.34 -19.14
C THR A 177 -1.13 6.24 -19.12
N VAL A 178 -0.20 6.35 -18.16
CA VAL A 178 0.91 5.43 -17.94
C VAL A 178 0.96 4.97 -16.49
N SER A 179 1.84 3.98 -16.20
CA SER A 179 2.10 3.56 -14.81
C SER A 179 2.86 4.63 -14.02
N VAL A 180 2.77 4.56 -12.70
CA VAL A 180 3.52 5.45 -11.79
C VAL A 180 5.02 5.30 -12.01
N SER A 181 5.52 4.07 -12.13
CA SER A 181 6.94 3.77 -12.39
C SER A 181 7.46 4.26 -13.76
N SER A 182 6.59 4.67 -14.67
CA SER A 182 6.97 5.33 -15.92
C SER A 182 7.30 6.81 -15.73
N VAL A 183 6.83 7.41 -14.64
CA VAL A 183 7.01 8.86 -14.33
C VAL A 183 8.01 9.08 -13.21
N VAL A 184 8.06 8.16 -12.26
CA VAL A 184 8.91 8.25 -11.07
C VAL A 184 10.01 7.21 -11.12
N SER A 185 11.25 7.62 -10.78
CA SER A 185 12.41 6.73 -10.74
C SER A 185 13.32 7.05 -9.54
N GLY A 186 14.33 6.20 -9.30
CA GLY A 186 15.32 6.42 -8.26
C GLY A 186 14.86 6.13 -6.83
N LYS A 187 13.68 5.53 -6.67
CA LYS A 187 13.13 5.07 -5.38
C LYS A 187 12.79 3.59 -5.45
N PRO A 188 12.80 2.86 -4.32
CA PRO A 188 12.24 1.51 -4.26
C PRO A 188 10.75 1.56 -4.60
N ILE A 189 10.33 0.79 -5.61
CA ILE A 189 8.93 0.70 -6.06
C ILE A 189 8.45 -0.73 -5.87
N ILE A 190 7.31 -0.88 -5.22
CA ILE A 190 6.64 -2.15 -4.99
C ILE A 190 5.31 -2.13 -5.75
N LYS A 191 5.14 -3.04 -6.71
CA LYS A 191 3.90 -3.16 -7.48
C LYS A 191 2.95 -4.16 -6.83
N VAL A 192 1.73 -3.72 -6.58
CA VAL A 192 0.66 -4.55 -6.01
C VAL A 192 -0.52 -4.55 -6.99
N PRO A 193 -0.37 -5.22 -8.17
CA PRO A 193 -1.42 -5.21 -9.18
C PRO A 193 -2.64 -6.02 -8.74
N GLY A 194 -3.78 -5.65 -9.28
CA GLY A 194 -5.12 -6.20 -9.09
C GLY A 194 -6.13 -5.12 -9.47
N CYS A 195 -7.37 -5.48 -9.73
CA CYS A 195 -8.41 -4.49 -10.04
C CYS A 195 -9.71 -4.84 -9.30
N PRO A 196 -9.71 -4.52 -7.99
CA PRO A 196 -8.61 -4.12 -7.11
C PRO A 196 -7.73 -5.29 -6.63
N PRO A 197 -6.58 -5.02 -5.96
CA PRO A 197 -5.83 -6.06 -5.24
C PRO A 197 -6.60 -6.57 -4.02
N ILE A 198 -6.24 -7.75 -3.54
CA ILE A 198 -6.80 -8.33 -2.32
C ILE A 198 -6.38 -7.47 -1.10
N PRO A 199 -7.31 -7.11 -0.20
CA PRO A 199 -7.05 -6.23 0.94
C PRO A 199 -5.88 -6.68 1.81
N GLU A 200 -5.80 -7.98 2.10
CA GLU A 200 -4.75 -8.57 2.93
C GLU A 200 -3.37 -8.46 2.26
N VAL A 201 -3.31 -8.52 0.93
CA VAL A 201 -2.07 -8.29 0.17
C VAL A 201 -1.63 -6.84 0.31
N MET A 202 -2.55 -5.89 0.17
CA MET A 202 -2.27 -4.46 0.33
C MET A 202 -1.74 -4.16 1.72
N THR A 203 -2.43 -4.65 2.75
CA THR A 203 -2.02 -4.51 4.16
C THR A 203 -0.68 -5.19 4.41
N GLY A 204 -0.48 -6.41 3.93
CA GLY A 204 0.76 -7.16 4.10
C GLY A 204 1.97 -6.43 3.53
N VAL A 205 1.84 -5.79 2.38
CA VAL A 205 2.95 -5.06 1.75
C VAL A 205 3.36 -3.83 2.55
N VAL A 206 2.41 -2.98 2.94
CA VAL A 206 2.73 -1.78 3.74
C VAL A 206 3.30 -2.16 5.10
N MET A 207 2.74 -3.20 5.73
CA MET A 207 3.20 -3.68 7.03
C MET A 207 4.57 -4.37 6.97
N HIS A 208 4.90 -5.06 5.87
CA HIS A 208 6.24 -5.60 5.71
C HIS A 208 7.29 -4.49 5.76
N TYR A 209 7.09 -3.43 4.97
CA TYR A 209 8.01 -2.30 4.99
C TYR A 209 8.04 -1.59 6.35
N ALA A 210 6.87 -1.39 6.94
CA ALA A 210 6.71 -0.77 8.23
C ALA A 210 7.50 -1.46 9.35
N LEU A 211 7.39 -2.78 9.43
CA LEU A 211 7.99 -3.57 10.50
C LEU A 211 9.49 -3.81 10.30
N PHE A 212 9.92 -4.01 9.06
CA PHE A 212 11.30 -4.44 8.77
C PHE A 212 12.18 -3.34 8.15
N GLY A 213 11.61 -2.19 7.76
CA GLY A 213 12.35 -1.11 7.10
C GLY A 213 12.93 -1.50 5.73
N GLN A 214 12.47 -2.61 5.17
CA GLN A 214 12.96 -3.18 3.92
C GLN A 214 11.80 -3.55 3.00
N ILE A 215 12.04 -3.44 1.69
CA ILE A 215 11.07 -3.92 0.71
C ILE A 215 11.03 -5.47 0.74
N PRO A 216 9.84 -6.09 0.52
CA PRO A 216 9.76 -7.53 0.39
C PRO A 216 10.55 -8.00 -0.85
N PRO A 217 10.97 -9.28 -0.89
CA PRO A 217 11.57 -9.85 -2.11
C PRO A 217 10.62 -9.70 -3.30
N LEU A 218 11.09 -9.06 -4.37
CA LEU A 218 10.30 -8.79 -5.57
C LEU A 218 10.64 -9.78 -6.71
N ASP A 219 9.67 -10.03 -7.56
CA ASP A 219 9.88 -10.72 -8.85
C ASP A 219 10.43 -9.74 -9.92
N SER A 220 10.63 -10.25 -11.14
CA SER A 220 11.16 -9.46 -12.26
C SER A 220 10.24 -8.32 -12.71
N GLN A 221 8.98 -8.32 -12.28
CA GLN A 221 7.99 -7.28 -12.57
C GLN A 221 7.83 -6.27 -11.43
N GLY A 222 8.58 -6.43 -10.33
CA GLY A 222 8.50 -5.56 -9.17
C GLY A 222 7.37 -5.92 -8.19
N ARG A 223 6.81 -7.15 -8.27
CA ARG A 223 5.72 -7.61 -7.40
C ARG A 223 6.26 -8.45 -6.25
N PRO A 224 5.70 -8.36 -5.03
CA PRO A 224 6.12 -9.19 -3.91
C PRO A 224 5.98 -10.70 -4.22
N LYS A 225 7.09 -11.42 -4.21
CA LYS A 225 7.12 -12.86 -4.52
C LYS A 225 6.20 -13.68 -3.62
N GLN A 226 6.05 -13.28 -2.39
CA GLN A 226 5.18 -13.93 -1.42
C GLN A 226 3.73 -14.04 -1.92
N PHE A 227 3.22 -12.99 -2.57
CA PHE A 227 1.83 -12.94 -3.03
C PHE A 227 1.67 -13.27 -4.51
N TYR A 228 2.69 -12.99 -5.32
CA TYR A 228 2.63 -13.09 -6.79
C TYR A 228 3.59 -14.13 -7.37
N GLY A 229 4.35 -14.84 -6.52
CA GLY A 229 5.36 -15.82 -6.96
C GLY A 229 4.78 -17.11 -7.54
N ASN A 230 3.58 -17.50 -7.11
CA ASN A 230 2.90 -18.70 -7.58
C ASN A 230 1.67 -18.33 -8.42
N ARG A 231 1.41 -19.13 -9.44
CA ARG A 231 0.16 -19.03 -10.21
C ARG A 231 -0.93 -19.84 -9.51
N ILE A 232 -2.19 -19.51 -9.75
CA ILE A 232 -3.33 -20.28 -9.23
C ILE A 232 -3.22 -21.75 -9.60
N HIS A 233 -2.77 -22.05 -10.82
CA HIS A 233 -2.60 -23.42 -11.30
C HIS A 233 -1.48 -24.20 -10.59
N ASP A 234 -0.47 -23.52 -10.05
CA ASP A 234 0.64 -24.21 -9.34
C ASP A 234 0.18 -24.84 -8.03
N THR A 235 -0.87 -24.32 -7.42
CA THR A 235 -1.45 -24.80 -6.16
C THR A 235 -2.88 -25.34 -6.31
N CYS A 236 -3.38 -25.47 -7.53
CA CYS A 236 -4.74 -25.92 -7.80
C CYS A 236 -4.90 -27.43 -7.52
N TYR A 237 -5.79 -27.79 -6.62
CA TYR A 237 -6.11 -29.19 -6.33
C TYR A 237 -6.67 -29.97 -7.53
N ARG A 238 -7.20 -29.29 -8.55
CA ARG A 238 -7.76 -29.88 -9.76
C ARG A 238 -6.71 -30.03 -10.87
N ARG A 239 -5.49 -29.56 -10.67
CA ARG A 239 -4.46 -29.58 -11.71
C ARG A 239 -4.17 -31.00 -12.23
N ALA A 240 -4.06 -31.98 -11.31
CA ALA A 240 -3.81 -33.37 -11.70
C ALA A 240 -4.91 -33.95 -12.60
N PHE A 241 -6.15 -33.59 -12.35
CA PHE A 241 -7.29 -34.00 -13.19
C PHE A 241 -7.24 -33.32 -14.56
N PHE A 242 -6.95 -32.01 -14.58
CA PHE A 242 -6.78 -31.25 -15.82
C PHE A 242 -5.65 -31.82 -16.67
N ASP A 243 -4.47 -32.06 -16.07
CA ASP A 243 -3.30 -32.61 -16.76
C ASP A 243 -3.57 -34.03 -17.28
N SER A 244 -4.47 -34.79 -16.67
CA SER A 244 -4.93 -36.11 -17.08
C SER A 244 -6.07 -36.09 -18.10
N GLY A 245 -6.53 -34.91 -18.53
CA GLY A 245 -7.65 -34.75 -19.47
C GLY A 245 -9.03 -35.08 -18.90
N LEU A 246 -9.14 -35.13 -17.56
CA LEU A 246 -10.42 -35.39 -16.88
C LEU A 246 -11.15 -34.06 -16.63
N PHE A 247 -11.92 -33.65 -17.61
CA PHE A 247 -12.75 -32.43 -17.55
C PHE A 247 -14.15 -32.76 -17.03
N VAL A 248 -14.80 -31.76 -16.48
CA VAL A 248 -16.23 -31.82 -16.16
C VAL A 248 -16.98 -31.63 -17.46
N GLU A 249 -17.77 -32.60 -17.88
CA GLU A 249 -18.70 -32.55 -19.02
C GLU A 249 -20.04 -31.94 -18.58
#